data_66923835662c7e9adb64b1c2abef5615
#
_entry.id   66923835662c7e9adb64b1c2abef5615
#
_cell.length_a   1.000
_cell.length_b   1.000
_cell.length_c   1.000
_cell.angle_alpha   90.00
_cell.angle_beta   90.00
_cell.angle_gamma   90.00
#
_symmetry.space_group_name_H-M   'P 1'
#
loop_
_entity.id
_entity.type
_entity.pdbx_description
1 polymer ?
#
loop_
_entity_poly.entity_id
_entity_poly.type
_entity_poly.pdbx_seq_one_letter_code
_entity_poly.pdbx_strand_id
1 'polypeptide(L)'
;MNGKKLLSLWGLKWNPFSPELPSEGLLLTPKIESFAWRVEQLVQEGGFALISGESGTGKSVALRIVAERLASVRDVVVGAVERPQSKNADFYRELGDIFSVKLSPSNRWGGFKALRERWKAHVASSRIKPVLLIDEAQEMAPDVLSELRILSSADFDATSLLTVVLAGDGRLLYLLRHPDLVPLNTRIRTRLGTEAATRDELRELLQHALAKAGC
;
A
#
# COMPACT_ATOMS: atom_id res chain seq x y z
N MET A 1 32.12 6.61 15.12
CA MET A 1 32.23 7.86 14.31
C MET A 1 30.83 8.41 14.13
N ASN A 2 30.58 9.70 14.46
CA ASN A 2 29.21 10.23 14.51
C ASN A 2 28.70 10.44 13.05
N GLY A 3 27.54 9.90 12.70
CA GLY A 3 26.97 9.94 11.34
C GLY A 3 26.90 11.36 10.74
N LYS A 4 26.62 12.37 11.57
CA LYS A 4 26.65 13.79 11.15
C LYS A 4 28.03 14.26 10.66
N LYS A 5 29.11 13.72 11.25
CA LYS A 5 30.49 14.08 10.88
C LYS A 5 30.86 13.46 9.53
N LEU A 6 30.36 12.28 9.20
CA LEU A 6 30.53 11.65 7.89
C LEU A 6 29.81 12.44 6.79
N LEU A 7 28.53 12.84 7.04
CA LEU A 7 27.78 13.64 6.08
C LEU A 7 28.48 14.96 5.74
N SER A 8 28.95 15.67 6.77
CA SER A 8 29.66 16.94 6.56
C SER A 8 31.03 16.77 5.83
N LEU A 9 31.71 15.65 6.04
CA LEU A 9 33.00 15.35 5.43
C LEU A 9 32.88 15.09 3.91
N TRP A 10 31.76 14.52 3.48
CA TRP A 10 31.44 14.20 2.10
C TRP A 10 30.45 15.18 1.44
N GLY A 11 30.03 16.23 2.14
CA GLY A 11 29.07 17.21 1.63
C GLY A 11 27.67 16.65 1.39
N LEU A 12 27.35 15.52 2.01
CA LEU A 12 26.07 14.82 1.79
C LEU A 12 24.92 15.49 2.53
N LYS A 13 23.80 15.67 1.87
CA LYS A 13 22.54 16.18 2.45
C LYS A 13 21.94 15.17 3.43
N TRP A 14 22.03 13.87 3.13
CA TRP A 14 21.54 12.74 3.93
C TRP A 14 22.40 11.50 3.69
N ASN A 15 22.19 10.47 4.51
CA ASN A 15 22.81 9.17 4.29
C ASN A 15 22.08 8.43 3.13
N PRO A 16 22.74 8.21 1.98
CA PRO A 16 22.11 7.55 0.81
C PRO A 16 21.70 6.09 1.05
N PHE A 17 22.16 5.50 2.15
CA PHE A 17 21.88 4.12 2.53
C PHE A 17 20.96 4.02 3.74
N SER A 18 20.35 5.12 4.19
CA SER A 18 19.40 5.12 5.28
C SER A 18 18.03 4.56 4.81
N PRO A 19 17.33 3.76 5.62
CA PRO A 19 15.94 3.42 5.35
C PRO A 19 15.02 4.65 5.34
N GLU A 20 15.41 5.73 6.02
CA GLU A 20 14.71 7.03 6.05
C GLU A 20 15.07 7.94 4.87
N LEU A 21 15.50 7.35 3.76
CA LEU A 21 15.84 8.10 2.54
C LEU A 21 14.64 8.95 2.09
N PRO A 22 14.80 10.25 1.81
CA PRO A 22 13.71 11.06 1.25
C PRO A 22 13.35 10.56 -0.15
N SER A 23 12.12 10.81 -0.55
CA SER A 23 11.57 10.29 -1.81
C SER A 23 12.33 10.71 -3.04
N GLU A 24 12.88 11.93 -3.02
CA GLU A 24 13.75 12.44 -4.09
C GLU A 24 15.04 11.61 -4.25
N GLY A 25 15.43 10.85 -3.22
CA GLY A 25 16.54 9.91 -3.24
C GLY A 25 16.17 8.52 -3.76
N LEU A 26 14.89 8.22 -3.92
CA LEU A 26 14.44 6.93 -4.44
C LEU A 26 14.59 6.87 -5.96
N LEU A 27 15.07 5.74 -6.48
CA LEU A 27 15.15 5.52 -7.92
C LEU A 27 13.77 5.13 -8.45
N LEU A 28 13.20 5.97 -9.29
CA LEU A 28 11.97 5.68 -10.00
C LEU A 28 12.26 4.89 -11.28
N THR A 29 12.13 3.57 -11.22
CA THR A 29 12.30 2.73 -12.40
C THR A 29 11.06 2.80 -13.32
N PRO A 30 11.20 2.57 -14.64
CA PRO A 30 10.06 2.58 -15.56
C PRO A 30 8.94 1.59 -15.18
N LYS A 31 9.29 0.45 -14.59
CA LYS A 31 8.32 -0.54 -14.07
C LYS A 31 7.49 0.03 -12.93
N ILE A 32 8.14 0.69 -11.95
CA ILE A 32 7.46 1.30 -10.80
C ILE A 32 6.63 2.51 -11.25
N GLU A 33 7.16 3.34 -12.14
CA GLU A 33 6.44 4.48 -12.69
C GLU A 33 5.16 4.07 -13.42
N SER A 34 5.25 3.09 -14.32
CA SER A 34 4.09 2.53 -15.02
C SER A 34 3.07 1.91 -14.06
N PHE A 35 3.53 1.24 -13.01
CA PHE A 35 2.64 0.68 -11.98
C PHE A 35 1.95 1.79 -11.19
N ALA A 36 2.68 2.79 -10.71
CA ALA A 36 2.13 3.92 -9.95
C ALA A 36 1.09 4.70 -10.78
N TRP A 37 1.36 4.92 -12.07
CA TRP A 37 0.39 5.51 -12.97
C TRP A 37 -0.90 4.67 -13.10
N ARG A 38 -0.77 3.34 -13.26
CA ARG A 38 -1.94 2.45 -13.31
C ARG A 38 -2.73 2.44 -12.01
N VAL A 39 -2.06 2.52 -10.85
CA VAL A 39 -2.73 2.64 -9.56
C VAL A 39 -3.47 3.98 -9.46
N GLU A 40 -2.90 5.08 -9.94
CA GLU A 40 -3.56 6.39 -9.99
C GLU A 40 -4.85 6.34 -10.84
N GLN A 41 -4.83 5.65 -12.00
CA GLN A 41 -6.05 5.42 -12.78
C GLN A 41 -7.04 4.52 -12.03
N LEU A 42 -6.55 3.46 -11.37
CA LEU A 42 -7.37 2.56 -10.58
C LEU A 42 -8.13 3.28 -9.46
N VAL A 43 -7.56 4.32 -8.85
CA VAL A 43 -8.23 5.12 -7.80
C VAL A 43 -9.51 5.79 -8.30
N GLN A 44 -9.65 6.06 -9.58
CA GLN A 44 -10.87 6.64 -10.14
C GLN A 44 -12.04 5.65 -10.12
N GLU A 45 -11.74 4.37 -10.35
CA GLU A 45 -12.71 3.28 -10.42
C GLU A 45 -12.77 2.45 -9.12
N GLY A 46 -11.74 2.55 -8.29
CA GLY A 46 -11.49 1.69 -7.15
C GLY A 46 -11.07 0.27 -7.53
N GLY A 47 -10.65 -0.51 -6.56
CA GLY A 47 -10.24 -1.90 -6.78
C GLY A 47 -8.95 -2.30 -6.10
N PHE A 48 -8.28 -3.33 -6.62
CA PHE A 48 -7.09 -3.92 -6.01
C PHE A 48 -5.88 -3.87 -6.93
N ALA A 49 -4.73 -3.52 -6.34
CA ALA A 49 -3.42 -3.65 -6.95
C ALA A 49 -2.50 -4.51 -6.06
N LEU A 50 -1.50 -5.13 -6.65
CA LEU A 50 -0.58 -6.04 -5.98
C LEU A 50 0.86 -5.75 -6.37
N ILE A 51 1.72 -5.63 -5.36
CA ILE A 51 3.17 -5.66 -5.50
C ILE A 51 3.67 -6.97 -4.90
N SER A 52 4.37 -7.78 -5.67
CA SER A 52 4.88 -9.08 -5.21
C SER A 52 6.35 -9.25 -5.53
N GLY A 53 7.09 -9.88 -4.61
CA GLY A 53 8.51 -10.21 -4.80
C GLY A 53 9.17 -10.60 -3.49
N GLU A 54 10.36 -11.14 -3.57
CA GLU A 54 11.12 -11.58 -2.40
C GLU A 54 11.51 -10.41 -1.47
N SER A 55 11.94 -10.73 -0.26
CA SER A 55 12.45 -9.71 0.67
C SER A 55 13.64 -8.96 0.05
N GLY A 56 13.69 -7.65 0.26
CA GLY A 56 14.79 -6.81 -0.24
C GLY A 56 14.68 -6.39 -1.72
N THR A 57 13.63 -6.77 -2.45
CA THR A 57 13.47 -6.43 -3.87
C THR A 57 12.83 -5.06 -4.14
N GLY A 58 12.59 -4.25 -3.09
CA GLY A 58 12.09 -2.88 -3.24
C GLY A 58 10.57 -2.72 -3.17
N LYS A 59 9.81 -3.70 -2.66
CA LYS A 59 8.34 -3.61 -2.50
C LYS A 59 7.89 -2.39 -1.71
N SER A 60 8.48 -2.17 -0.52
CA SER A 60 8.14 -1.04 0.35
C SER A 60 8.55 0.30 -0.28
N VAL A 61 9.63 0.32 -1.08
CA VAL A 61 10.02 1.49 -1.88
C VAL A 61 8.95 1.80 -2.92
N ALA A 62 8.47 0.79 -3.65
CA ALA A 62 7.40 0.97 -4.62
C ALA A 62 6.09 1.46 -3.97
N LEU A 63 5.74 0.96 -2.77
CA LEU A 63 4.60 1.46 -2.00
C LEU A 63 4.77 2.94 -1.61
N ARG A 64 5.97 3.35 -1.17
CA ARG A 64 6.25 4.75 -0.83
C ARG A 64 6.09 5.66 -2.04
N ILE A 65 6.61 5.27 -3.20
CA ILE A 65 6.46 6.02 -4.45
C ILE A 65 4.98 6.15 -4.84
N VAL A 66 4.21 5.07 -4.72
CA VAL A 66 2.76 5.09 -4.96
C VAL A 66 2.07 6.04 -3.97
N ALA A 67 2.38 5.95 -2.68
CA ALA A 67 1.80 6.81 -1.64
C ALA A 67 2.01 8.30 -1.96
N GLU A 68 3.22 8.69 -2.31
CA GLU A 68 3.56 10.07 -2.63
C GLU A 68 2.86 10.58 -3.89
N ARG A 69 2.84 9.77 -4.93
CA ARG A 69 2.13 10.11 -6.15
C ARG A 69 0.64 10.34 -5.88
N LEU A 70 0.02 9.48 -5.09
CA LEU A 70 -1.39 9.58 -4.75
C LEU A 70 -1.70 10.73 -3.79
N ALA A 71 -0.78 11.09 -2.89
CA ALA A 71 -0.94 12.22 -1.97
C ALA A 71 -1.09 13.58 -2.70
N SER A 72 -0.62 13.67 -3.95
CA SER A 72 -0.80 14.87 -4.79
C SER A 72 -2.13 14.91 -5.56
N VAL A 73 -2.89 13.81 -5.55
CA VAL A 73 -4.15 13.70 -6.30
C VAL A 73 -5.29 14.25 -5.45
N ARG A 74 -6.09 15.13 -6.05
CA ARG A 74 -7.22 15.78 -5.38
C ARG A 74 -8.26 14.74 -4.93
N ASP A 75 -8.84 14.98 -3.75
CA ASP A 75 -9.89 14.16 -3.13
C ASP A 75 -9.45 12.71 -2.79
N VAL A 76 -8.17 12.39 -2.91
CA VAL A 76 -7.59 11.10 -2.52
C VAL A 76 -7.09 11.17 -1.08
N VAL A 77 -7.48 10.21 -0.27
CA VAL A 77 -6.97 10.02 1.09
C VAL A 77 -6.24 8.69 1.16
N VAL A 78 -4.94 8.77 1.36
CA VAL A 78 -4.07 7.59 1.44
C VAL A 78 -3.82 7.24 2.90
N GLY A 79 -4.08 6.00 3.26
CA GLY A 79 -3.74 5.43 4.56
C GLY A 79 -2.89 4.17 4.42
N ALA A 80 -2.10 3.88 5.44
CA ALA A 80 -1.31 2.66 5.51
C ALA A 80 -1.71 1.85 6.74
N VAL A 81 -1.81 0.53 6.58
CA VAL A 81 -2.02 -0.40 7.69
C VAL A 81 -0.68 -0.66 8.36
N GLU A 82 -0.59 -0.35 9.65
CA GLU A 82 0.63 -0.55 10.45
C GLU A 82 0.74 -1.98 11.00
N ARG A 83 -0.42 -2.64 11.20
CA ARG A 83 -0.51 -3.98 11.83
C ARG A 83 -1.26 -4.97 10.97
N PRO A 84 -0.65 -5.50 9.90
CA PRO A 84 -1.32 -6.45 9.01
C PRO A 84 -1.79 -7.73 9.72
N GLN A 85 -1.15 -8.13 10.83
CA GLN A 85 -1.53 -9.32 11.62
C GLN A 85 -2.83 -9.14 12.44
N SER A 86 -3.46 -7.98 12.36
CA SER A 86 -4.67 -7.66 13.13
C SER A 86 -5.83 -8.59 12.80
N LYS A 87 -6.68 -8.85 13.80
CA LYS A 87 -7.99 -9.48 13.58
C LYS A 87 -9.00 -8.47 13.07
N ASN A 88 -10.12 -8.93 12.52
CA ASN A 88 -11.17 -8.07 11.95
C ASN A 88 -11.57 -6.88 12.86
N ALA A 89 -11.70 -7.09 14.16
CA ALA A 89 -12.10 -6.02 15.08
C ALA A 89 -11.05 -4.89 15.20
N ASP A 90 -9.78 -5.25 15.24
CA ASP A 90 -8.68 -4.29 15.34
C ASP A 90 -8.42 -3.64 14.00
N PHE A 91 -8.52 -4.40 12.91
CA PHE A 91 -8.49 -3.89 11.55
C PHE A 91 -9.55 -2.80 11.30
N TYR A 92 -10.80 -3.01 11.77
CA TYR A 92 -11.83 -1.97 11.65
C TYR A 92 -11.52 -0.72 12.47
N ARG A 93 -10.92 -0.85 13.66
CA ARG A 93 -10.50 0.32 14.45
C ARG A 93 -9.42 1.09 13.73
N GLU A 94 -8.40 0.40 13.24
CA GLU A 94 -7.29 1.00 12.48
C GLU A 94 -7.79 1.69 11.21
N LEU A 95 -8.69 1.05 10.44
CA LEU A 95 -9.35 1.66 9.30
C LEU A 95 -10.14 2.93 9.71
N GLY A 96 -10.80 2.86 10.87
CA GLY A 96 -11.53 3.99 11.43
C GLY A 96 -10.63 5.17 11.78
N ASP A 97 -9.48 4.90 12.38
CA ASP A 97 -8.49 5.91 12.74
C ASP A 97 -7.86 6.53 11.48
N ILE A 98 -7.50 5.70 10.48
CA ILE A 98 -6.93 6.16 9.21
C ILE A 98 -7.89 7.13 8.48
N PHE A 99 -9.16 6.78 8.36
CA PHE A 99 -10.12 7.55 7.57
C PHE A 99 -11.06 8.42 8.42
N SER A 100 -10.74 8.61 9.70
CA SER A 100 -11.49 9.48 10.64
C SER A 100 -12.98 9.10 10.74
N VAL A 101 -13.29 7.80 10.73
CA VAL A 101 -14.63 7.26 10.86
C VAL A 101 -14.74 6.30 12.05
N LYS A 102 -15.76 6.46 12.89
CA LYS A 102 -15.91 5.63 14.09
C LYS A 102 -16.33 4.20 13.73
N LEU A 103 -15.38 3.29 13.61
CA LEU A 103 -15.57 1.87 13.28
C LEU A 103 -15.25 0.93 14.45
N SER A 104 -15.71 1.25 15.64
CA SER A 104 -15.53 0.38 16.82
C SER A 104 -16.64 -0.66 16.89
N PRO A 105 -16.33 -1.97 16.90
CA PRO A 105 -17.33 -3.01 17.06
C PRO A 105 -17.90 -2.98 18.47
N SER A 106 -19.19 -2.62 18.60
CA SER A 106 -19.88 -2.51 19.88
C SER A 106 -20.74 -3.74 20.23
N ASN A 107 -20.94 -4.68 19.30
CA ASN A 107 -21.83 -5.82 19.53
C ASN A 107 -21.46 -7.04 18.66
N ARG A 108 -21.47 -8.26 19.24
CA ARG A 108 -21.12 -9.51 18.55
C ARG A 108 -22.04 -9.87 17.38
N TRP A 109 -23.31 -9.49 17.41
CA TRP A 109 -24.34 -9.96 16.47
C TRP A 109 -24.64 -9.01 15.31
N GLY A 110 -24.35 -7.73 15.43
CA GLY A 110 -24.55 -6.74 14.36
C GLY A 110 -23.25 -6.09 13.90
N GLY A 111 -22.11 -6.44 14.54
CA GLY A 111 -20.86 -5.69 14.52
C GLY A 111 -20.38 -5.33 13.12
N PHE A 112 -19.99 -6.31 12.34
CA PHE A 112 -19.36 -6.04 11.03
C PHE A 112 -20.33 -5.50 9.98
N LYS A 113 -21.60 -5.94 9.97
CA LYS A 113 -22.61 -5.38 9.06
C LYS A 113 -22.83 -3.89 9.33
N ALA A 114 -23.01 -3.52 10.59
CA ALA A 114 -23.20 -2.12 10.97
C ALA A 114 -21.95 -1.26 10.66
N LEU A 115 -20.76 -1.84 10.82
CA LEU A 115 -19.51 -1.16 10.48
C LEU A 115 -19.39 -0.93 8.97
N ARG A 116 -19.73 -1.92 8.14
CA ARG A 116 -19.77 -1.78 6.68
C ARG A 116 -20.72 -0.69 6.21
N GLU A 117 -21.95 -0.66 6.77
CA GLU A 117 -22.93 0.38 6.42
C GLU A 117 -22.44 1.77 6.83
N ARG A 118 -21.79 1.90 7.98
CA ARG A 118 -21.19 3.15 8.43
C ARG A 118 -20.04 3.59 7.53
N TRP A 119 -19.20 2.65 7.10
CA TRP A 119 -18.14 2.89 6.13
C TRP A 119 -18.70 3.42 4.80
N LYS A 120 -19.70 2.73 4.22
CA LYS A 120 -20.37 3.15 2.98
C LYS A 120 -20.94 4.57 3.10
N ALA A 121 -21.66 4.86 4.18
CA ALA A 121 -22.22 6.17 4.43
C ALA A 121 -21.14 7.26 4.55
N HIS A 122 -20.02 6.94 5.20
CA HIS A 122 -18.89 7.85 5.34
C HIS A 122 -18.27 8.18 3.97
N VAL A 123 -17.95 7.20 3.15
CA VAL A 123 -17.37 7.40 1.82
C VAL A 123 -18.33 8.19 0.93
N ALA A 124 -19.62 7.86 0.95
CA ALA A 124 -20.62 8.56 0.15
C ALA A 124 -20.78 10.05 0.56
N SER A 125 -20.71 10.34 1.86
CA SER A 125 -20.90 11.71 2.37
C SER A 125 -19.66 12.58 2.23
N SER A 126 -18.46 12.01 2.40
CA SER A 126 -17.19 12.75 2.38
C SER A 126 -16.68 13.05 0.98
N ARG A 127 -17.17 12.34 -0.05
CA ARG A 127 -16.69 12.41 -1.44
C ARG A 127 -15.20 12.13 -1.61
N ILE A 128 -14.57 11.50 -0.62
CA ILE A 128 -13.18 11.09 -0.71
C ILE A 128 -13.03 9.83 -1.55
N LYS A 129 -11.83 9.64 -2.11
CA LYS A 129 -11.37 8.40 -2.72
C LYS A 129 -10.37 7.74 -1.78
N PRO A 130 -10.80 6.84 -0.92
CA PRO A 130 -9.91 6.23 0.05
C PRO A 130 -8.99 5.22 -0.64
N VAL A 131 -7.71 5.27 -0.28
CA VAL A 131 -6.69 4.32 -0.72
C VAL A 131 -6.02 3.72 0.51
N LEU A 132 -5.98 2.41 0.57
CA LEU A 132 -5.35 1.67 1.65
C LEU A 132 -4.11 0.94 1.13
N LEU A 133 -2.97 1.25 1.70
CA LEU A 133 -1.69 0.61 1.42
C LEU A 133 -1.40 -0.41 2.51
N ILE A 134 -1.04 -1.63 2.12
CA ILE A 134 -0.73 -2.71 3.06
C ILE A 134 0.59 -3.33 2.67
N ASP A 135 1.62 -3.09 3.46
CA ASP A 135 2.89 -3.82 3.35
C ASP A 135 2.82 -5.13 4.13
N GLU A 136 3.65 -6.10 3.75
CA GLU A 136 3.69 -7.44 4.34
C GLU A 136 2.29 -8.11 4.43
N ALA A 137 1.48 -7.95 3.39
CA ALA A 137 0.09 -8.42 3.35
C ALA A 137 -0.05 -9.95 3.48
N GLN A 138 1.02 -10.74 3.33
CA GLN A 138 1.02 -12.17 3.66
C GLN A 138 0.84 -12.45 5.15
N GLU A 139 1.05 -11.46 6.02
CA GLU A 139 0.80 -11.59 7.45
C GLU A 139 -0.69 -11.39 7.83
N MET A 140 -1.51 -10.94 6.88
CA MET A 140 -2.95 -10.76 7.12
C MET A 140 -3.67 -12.10 7.23
N ALA A 141 -4.62 -12.16 8.16
CA ALA A 141 -5.51 -13.30 8.25
C ALA A 141 -6.46 -13.37 7.02
N PRO A 142 -6.76 -14.58 6.49
CA PRO A 142 -7.63 -14.74 5.31
C PRO A 142 -9.02 -14.10 5.46
N ASP A 143 -9.58 -14.12 6.66
CA ASP A 143 -10.87 -13.49 6.96
C ASP A 143 -10.81 -11.96 6.87
N VAL A 144 -9.69 -11.33 7.25
CA VAL A 144 -9.47 -9.88 7.08
C VAL A 144 -9.33 -9.51 5.60
N LEU A 145 -8.60 -10.32 4.81
CA LEU A 145 -8.50 -10.13 3.36
C LEU A 145 -9.88 -10.29 2.66
N SER A 146 -10.69 -11.25 3.11
CA SER A 146 -12.06 -11.42 2.63
C SER A 146 -12.94 -10.22 3.00
N GLU A 147 -12.77 -9.67 4.20
CA GLU A 147 -13.48 -8.48 4.66
C GLU A 147 -13.11 -7.23 3.85
N LEU A 148 -11.82 -7.04 3.52
CA LEU A 148 -11.36 -5.97 2.62
C LEU A 148 -12.10 -6.00 1.28
N ARG A 149 -12.31 -7.18 0.69
CA ARG A 149 -13.08 -7.35 -0.54
C ARG A 149 -14.51 -6.84 -0.39
N ILE A 150 -15.15 -7.15 0.75
CA ILE A 150 -16.54 -6.74 1.01
C ILE A 150 -16.62 -5.23 1.25
N LEU A 151 -15.63 -4.65 1.95
CA LEU A 151 -15.55 -3.21 2.22
C LEU A 151 -15.26 -2.39 0.96
N SER A 152 -14.56 -2.98 -0.01
CA SER A 152 -14.17 -2.27 -1.22
C SER A 152 -15.30 -2.09 -2.23
N SER A 153 -16.45 -2.76 -2.06
CA SER A 153 -17.51 -2.74 -3.05
C SER A 153 -18.91 -2.56 -2.45
N ALA A 154 -19.81 -1.96 -3.24
CA ALA A 154 -21.22 -1.82 -2.95
C ALA A 154 -22.05 -2.20 -4.20
N ASP A 155 -23.36 -2.30 -4.01
CA ASP A 155 -24.35 -2.47 -5.08
C ASP A 155 -24.02 -3.64 -6.04
N PHE A 156 -23.80 -4.82 -5.47
CA PHE A 156 -23.41 -6.04 -6.22
C PHE A 156 -22.15 -5.83 -7.08
N ASP A 157 -21.14 -5.15 -6.52
CA ASP A 157 -19.89 -4.79 -7.20
C ASP A 157 -20.00 -3.72 -8.32
N ALA A 158 -21.14 -3.07 -8.44
CA ALA A 158 -21.31 -1.97 -9.39
C ALA A 158 -20.59 -0.68 -8.94
N THR A 159 -20.35 -0.52 -7.64
CA THR A 159 -19.67 0.66 -7.06
C THR A 159 -18.47 0.21 -6.25
N SER A 160 -17.32 0.81 -6.49
CA SER A 160 -16.14 0.62 -5.67
C SER A 160 -15.98 1.76 -4.66
N LEU A 161 -15.71 1.39 -3.41
CA LEU A 161 -15.63 2.31 -2.26
C LEU A 161 -14.21 2.47 -1.71
N LEU A 162 -13.27 1.67 -2.17
CA LEU A 162 -11.91 1.64 -1.64
C LEU A 162 -10.95 1.10 -2.70
N THR A 163 -9.83 1.75 -2.84
CA THR A 163 -8.68 1.19 -3.57
C THR A 163 -7.71 0.58 -2.58
N VAL A 164 -7.25 -0.64 -2.83
CA VAL A 164 -6.32 -1.35 -1.96
C VAL A 164 -5.07 -1.73 -2.74
N VAL A 165 -3.90 -1.37 -2.22
CA VAL A 165 -2.61 -1.82 -2.75
C VAL A 165 -1.98 -2.77 -1.75
N LEU A 166 -1.90 -4.04 -2.10
CA LEU A 166 -1.27 -5.08 -1.30
C LEU A 166 0.19 -5.23 -1.74
N ALA A 167 1.11 -5.27 -0.80
CA ALA A 167 2.48 -5.66 -1.07
C ALA A 167 2.85 -6.88 -0.21
N GLY A 168 3.55 -7.85 -0.79
CA GLY A 168 3.94 -9.05 -0.06
C GLY A 168 4.86 -9.97 -0.86
N ASP A 169 5.28 -11.04 -0.21
CA ASP A 169 6.16 -12.05 -0.79
C ASP A 169 5.40 -13.21 -1.48
N GLY A 170 6.10 -14.28 -1.82
CA GLY A 170 5.53 -15.47 -2.45
C GLY A 170 4.41 -16.12 -1.61
N ARG A 171 4.43 -15.97 -0.28
CA ARG A 171 3.37 -16.47 0.62
C ARG A 171 2.03 -15.78 0.33
N LEU A 172 2.05 -14.47 0.02
CA LEU A 172 0.82 -13.76 -0.37
C LEU A 172 0.23 -14.33 -1.67
N LEU A 173 1.07 -14.62 -2.66
CA LEU A 173 0.61 -15.23 -3.91
C LEU A 173 0.01 -16.61 -3.69
N TYR A 174 0.58 -17.40 -2.78
CA TYR A 174 0.03 -18.69 -2.38
C TYR A 174 -1.30 -18.53 -1.65
N LEU A 175 -1.38 -17.61 -0.70
CA LEU A 175 -2.59 -17.30 0.07
C LEU A 175 -3.76 -16.89 -0.85
N LEU A 176 -3.50 -16.04 -1.83
CA LEU A 176 -4.49 -15.57 -2.81
C LEU A 176 -5.03 -16.66 -3.75
N ARG A 177 -4.40 -17.85 -3.78
CA ARG A 177 -4.90 -19.03 -4.51
C ARG A 177 -5.88 -19.88 -3.69
N HIS A 178 -5.98 -19.62 -2.38
CA HIS A 178 -6.93 -20.33 -1.53
C HIS A 178 -8.37 -20.08 -2.00
N PRO A 179 -9.25 -21.09 -2.04
CA PRO A 179 -10.63 -20.96 -2.54
C PRO A 179 -11.39 -19.76 -1.99
N ASP A 180 -11.25 -19.45 -0.71
CA ASP A 180 -11.92 -18.33 -0.04
C ASP A 180 -11.42 -16.95 -0.53
N LEU A 181 -10.21 -16.88 -1.07
CA LEU A 181 -9.58 -15.64 -1.54
C LEU A 181 -9.53 -15.52 -3.07
N VAL A 182 -9.95 -16.54 -3.82
CA VAL A 182 -10.08 -16.44 -5.29
C VAL A 182 -10.94 -15.24 -5.70
N PRO A 183 -12.08 -14.93 -5.03
CA PRO A 183 -12.87 -13.75 -5.37
C PRO A 183 -12.14 -12.41 -5.15
N LEU A 184 -11.18 -12.34 -4.22
CA LEU A 184 -10.30 -11.19 -4.05
C LEU A 184 -9.24 -11.16 -5.17
N ASN A 185 -8.60 -12.29 -5.41
CA ASN A 185 -7.52 -12.42 -6.41
C ASN A 185 -7.99 -12.02 -7.82
N THR A 186 -9.23 -12.36 -8.20
CA THR A 186 -9.81 -12.00 -9.50
C THR A 186 -10.06 -10.49 -9.65
N ARG A 187 -10.12 -9.74 -8.56
CA ARG A 187 -10.29 -8.28 -8.56
C ARG A 187 -8.97 -7.50 -8.62
N ILE A 188 -7.84 -8.18 -8.51
CA ILE A 188 -6.52 -7.54 -8.63
C ILE A 188 -6.24 -7.27 -10.10
N ARG A 189 -6.49 -6.03 -10.53
CA ARG A 189 -6.35 -5.61 -11.93
C ARG A 189 -4.93 -5.22 -12.31
N THR A 190 -4.17 -4.69 -11.36
CA THR A 190 -2.83 -4.16 -11.59
C THR A 190 -1.82 -4.91 -10.73
N ARG A 191 -0.75 -5.40 -11.35
CA ARG A 191 0.30 -6.16 -10.68
C ARG A 191 1.68 -5.63 -11.03
N LEU A 192 2.55 -5.59 -10.02
CA LEU A 192 3.98 -5.33 -10.14
C LEU A 192 4.74 -6.51 -9.52
N GLY A 193 5.52 -7.21 -10.32
CA GLY A 193 6.52 -8.16 -9.83
C GLY A 193 7.84 -7.44 -9.62
N THR A 194 8.39 -7.53 -8.40
CA THR A 194 9.74 -7.05 -8.09
C THR A 194 10.69 -8.24 -8.02
N GLU A 195 11.86 -8.08 -8.61
CA GLU A 195 12.90 -9.10 -8.71
C GLU A 195 14.20 -8.58 -8.11
N ALA A 196 15.14 -9.47 -7.84
CA ALA A 196 16.48 -9.06 -7.43
C ALA A 196 17.12 -8.23 -8.54
N ALA A 197 17.65 -7.07 -8.18
CA ALA A 197 18.29 -6.18 -9.13
C ALA A 197 19.55 -6.81 -9.73
N THR A 198 19.74 -6.62 -11.02
CA THR A 198 20.95 -6.98 -11.74
C THR A 198 22.13 -6.10 -11.28
N ARG A 199 23.35 -6.49 -11.66
CA ARG A 199 24.55 -5.70 -11.34
C ARG A 199 24.49 -4.28 -11.91
N ASP A 200 23.92 -4.12 -13.09
CA ASP A 200 23.82 -2.82 -13.75
C ASP A 200 22.74 -1.95 -13.10
N GLU A 201 21.59 -2.53 -12.75
CA GLU A 201 20.54 -1.85 -11.99
C GLU A 201 21.03 -1.43 -10.59
N LEU A 202 21.83 -2.29 -9.90
CA LEU A 202 22.45 -1.91 -8.63
C LEU A 202 23.44 -0.76 -8.77
N ARG A 203 24.20 -0.73 -9.87
CA ARG A 203 25.10 0.39 -10.17
C ARG A 203 24.32 1.68 -10.40
N GLU A 204 23.26 1.63 -11.19
CA GLU A 204 22.39 2.78 -11.45
C GLU A 204 21.76 3.30 -10.16
N LEU A 205 21.24 2.40 -9.32
CA LEU A 205 20.66 2.73 -8.01
C LEU A 205 21.67 3.40 -7.10
N LEU A 206 22.89 2.88 -7.04
CA LEU A 206 23.99 3.44 -6.24
C LEU A 206 24.37 4.84 -6.74
N GLN A 207 24.53 5.01 -8.05
CA GLN A 207 24.86 6.30 -8.66
C GLN A 207 23.76 7.33 -8.41
N HIS A 208 22.50 6.94 -8.58
CA HIS A 208 21.35 7.80 -8.30
C HIS A 208 21.32 8.24 -6.84
N ALA A 209 21.45 7.29 -5.90
CA ALA A 209 21.40 7.57 -4.48
C ALA A 209 22.52 8.53 -4.03
N LEU A 210 23.75 8.34 -4.53
CA LEU A 210 24.87 9.22 -4.26
C LEU A 210 24.67 10.61 -4.87
N ALA A 211 24.30 10.69 -6.16
CA ALA A 211 24.08 11.96 -6.85
C ALA A 211 22.97 12.79 -6.18
N LYS A 212 21.89 12.17 -5.75
CA LYS A 212 20.78 12.86 -5.04
C LYS A 212 21.20 13.31 -3.64
N ALA A 213 22.04 12.55 -2.98
CA ALA A 213 22.60 12.93 -1.67
C ALA A 213 23.62 14.08 -1.76
N GLY A 214 24.09 14.43 -2.96
CA GLY A 214 25.01 15.57 -3.17
C GLY A 214 26.48 15.17 -3.40
N CYS A 215 26.73 13.89 -3.75
CA CYS A 215 28.06 13.39 -4.06
C CYS A 215 28.37 13.53 -5.54
#